data_2b93df008b9d8a84ff74c0551bbfd1a4
#
_entry.id   2b93df008b9d8a84ff74c0551bbfd1a4
#
_cell.length_a   1.000
_cell.length_b   1.000
_cell.length_c   1.000
_cell.angle_alpha   90.00
_cell.angle_beta   90.00
_cell.angle_gamma   90.00
#
_symmetry.space_group_name_H-M   'P 1'
#
loop_
_entity.id
_entity.type
_entity.pdbx_description
1 polymer ?
#
loop_
_entity_poly.entity_id
_entity_poly.type
_entity_poly.pdbx_seq_one_letter_code
_entity_poly.pdbx_strand_id
1 'polypeptide(L)' 'MKDSDLNALLRSEPKAKRYYDALPDYVREQINTRPAGVNSLASLKDYAENLTRGDD' A
#
# COMPACT_ATOMS: atom_id res chain seq x y z
N MET A 1 -13.89 1.40 16.05
CA MET A 1 -12.78 0.78 15.35
C MET A 1 -12.01 1.79 14.56
N LYS A 2 -10.72 1.67 14.60
CA LYS A 2 -9.89 2.56 13.83
C LYS A 2 -9.45 1.91 12.54
N ASP A 3 -9.55 2.66 11.45
CA ASP A 3 -8.97 2.21 10.20
C ASP A 3 -7.46 2.31 10.31
N SER A 4 -6.77 1.38 9.67
CA SER A 4 -5.32 1.51 9.56
C SER A 4 -4.99 2.68 8.65
N ASP A 5 -3.75 3.14 8.72
CA ASP A 5 -3.30 4.22 7.84
C ASP A 5 -3.53 3.86 6.38
N LEU A 6 -3.28 2.62 6.04
CA LEU A 6 -3.49 2.15 4.68
C LEU A 6 -4.96 2.27 4.27
N ASN A 7 -5.86 1.80 5.11
CA ASN A 7 -7.28 1.87 4.78
C ASN A 7 -7.75 3.31 4.63
N ALA A 8 -7.30 4.17 5.54
CA ALA A 8 -7.66 5.58 5.46
C ALA A 8 -7.15 6.20 4.17
N LEU A 9 -5.93 5.85 3.78
CA LEU A 9 -5.36 6.36 2.54
C LEU A 9 -6.16 5.90 1.32
N LEU A 10 -6.50 4.62 1.27
CA LEU A 10 -7.22 4.07 0.14
C LEU A 10 -8.62 4.67 0.01
N ARG A 11 -9.21 5.05 1.13
CA ARG A 11 -10.54 5.64 1.11
C ARG A 11 -10.53 7.11 0.74
N SER A 12 -9.48 7.83 1.14
CA SER A 12 -9.43 9.27 0.90
C SER A 12 -8.69 9.63 -0.38
N GLU A 13 -7.88 8.73 -0.91
CA GLU A 13 -7.09 9.02 -2.10
C GLU A 13 -7.38 7.98 -3.19
N PRO A 14 -8.21 8.32 -4.17
CA PRO A 14 -8.56 7.37 -5.23
C PRO A 14 -7.35 6.87 -6.02
N LYS A 15 -6.36 7.72 -6.20
CA LYS A 15 -5.16 7.31 -6.92
C LYS A 15 -4.41 6.21 -6.18
N ALA A 16 -4.39 6.32 -4.85
CA ALA A 16 -3.75 5.28 -4.04
C ALA A 16 -4.49 3.96 -4.16
N LYS A 17 -5.81 4.02 -4.19
CA LYS A 17 -6.62 2.82 -4.33
C LYS A 17 -6.32 2.13 -5.66
N ARG A 18 -6.26 2.90 -6.73
CA ARG A 18 -5.97 2.34 -8.05
C ARG A 18 -4.59 1.72 -8.09
N TYR A 19 -3.63 2.41 -7.52
CA TYR A 19 -2.27 1.90 -7.50
C TYR A 19 -2.21 0.59 -6.72
N TYR A 20 -2.84 0.57 -5.57
CA TYR A 20 -2.86 -0.61 -4.72
C TYR A 20 -3.52 -1.79 -5.44
N ASP A 21 -4.64 -1.54 -6.09
CA ASP A 21 -5.38 -2.61 -6.78
C ASP A 21 -4.58 -3.19 -7.94
N ALA A 22 -3.68 -2.42 -8.51
CA ALA A 22 -2.87 -2.87 -9.63
C ALA A 22 -1.69 -3.72 -9.18
N LEU A 23 -1.42 -3.76 -7.89
CA LEU A 23 -0.28 -4.50 -7.37
C LEU A 23 -0.56 -6.01 -7.36
N PRO A 24 0.49 -6.83 -7.46
CA PRO A 24 0.31 -8.29 -7.32
C PRO A 24 -0.22 -8.66 -5.95
N ASP A 25 -0.85 -9.82 -5.87
CA ASP A 25 -1.44 -10.28 -4.62
C ASP A 25 -0.41 -10.32 -3.49
N TYR A 26 0.77 -10.83 -3.76
CA TYR A 26 1.76 -10.98 -2.70
C TYR A 26 2.22 -9.62 -2.17
N VAL A 27 2.28 -8.63 -3.05
CA VAL A 27 2.67 -7.29 -2.62
C VAL A 27 1.58 -6.69 -1.73
N ARG A 28 0.33 -6.84 -2.14
CA ARG A 28 -0.78 -6.32 -1.35
C ARG A 28 -0.82 -6.99 0.02
N GLU A 29 -0.54 -8.28 0.06
CA GLU A 29 -0.51 -9.00 1.33
C GLU A 29 0.58 -8.46 2.24
N GLN A 30 1.75 -8.21 1.69
CA GLN A 30 2.84 -7.67 2.48
C GLN A 30 2.50 -6.29 3.04
N ILE A 31 1.89 -5.46 2.21
CA ILE A 31 1.51 -4.12 2.65
C ILE A 31 0.45 -4.22 3.75
N ASN A 32 -0.49 -5.14 3.62
CA ASN A 32 -1.52 -5.34 4.65
C ASN A 32 -0.96 -5.79 5.97
N THR A 33 0.17 -6.49 5.94
CA THR A 33 0.83 -6.94 7.16
C THR A 33 1.35 -5.78 7.98
N ARG A 34 1.74 -4.70 7.32
CA ARG A 34 2.29 -3.51 8.00
C ARG A 34 1.64 -2.24 7.46
N PRO A 35 0.34 -2.10 7.65
CA PRO A 35 -0.38 -0.97 7.06
C PRO A 35 -0.10 0.36 7.76
N ALA A 36 0.45 0.34 8.97
CA ALA A 36 0.62 1.57 9.73
C ALA A 36 1.67 2.49 9.13
N GLY A 37 2.59 1.96 8.32
CA GLY A 37 3.62 2.78 7.72
C GLY A 37 3.20 3.43 6.41
N VAL A 38 2.00 3.11 5.93
CA VAL A 38 1.56 3.56 4.61
C VAL A 38 0.49 4.61 4.79
N ASN A 39 0.89 5.87 4.87
CA ASN A 39 -0.04 6.95 5.13
C ASN A 39 -0.14 7.97 3.99
N SER A 40 0.49 7.69 2.86
CA SER A 40 0.38 8.57 1.69
C SER A 40 0.68 7.77 0.44
N LEU A 41 0.27 8.33 -0.71
CA LEU A 41 0.52 7.66 -1.98
C LEU A 41 2.02 7.46 -2.19
N ALA A 42 2.82 8.43 -1.84
CA ALA A 42 4.27 8.32 -1.98
C ALA A 42 4.81 7.16 -1.13
N SER A 43 4.33 7.05 0.10
CA SER A 43 4.75 5.95 0.97
C SER A 43 4.33 4.61 0.39
N LEU A 44 3.12 4.55 -0.14
CA LEU A 44 2.61 3.32 -0.73
C LEU A 44 3.48 2.88 -1.91
N LYS A 45 3.79 3.83 -2.78
CA LYS A 45 4.62 3.53 -3.95
C LYS A 45 6.00 3.07 -3.54
N ASP A 46 6.59 3.77 -2.58
CA ASP A 46 7.93 3.44 -2.12
C ASP A 46 7.97 2.02 -1.54
N TYR A 47 6.99 1.72 -0.71
CA TYR A 47 6.92 0.41 -0.09
C TYR A 47 6.77 -0.68 -1.15
N ALA A 48 5.84 -0.48 -2.07
CA ALA A 48 5.58 -1.47 -3.11
C ALA A 48 6.79 -1.66 -4.01
N GLU A 49 7.47 -0.58 -4.35
CA GLU A 49 8.65 -0.68 -5.19
C GLU A 49 9.76 -1.45 -4.49
N ASN A 50 9.93 -1.21 -3.21
CA ASN A 50 10.95 -1.95 -2.45
C ASN A 50 10.64 -3.44 -2.41
N LEU A 51 9.38 -3.78 -2.27
CA LEU A 51 8.99 -5.19 -2.23
C LEU A 51 9.23 -5.88 -3.57
N THR A 52 8.87 -5.23 -4.65
CA THR A 52 9.04 -5.83 -5.97
C THR A 52 10.51 -5.84 -6.39
N ARG A 53 11.26 -4.84 -5.98
CA ARG A 53 12.67 -4.79 -6.31
C ARG A 53 13.43 -5.92 -5.65
N GLY A 54 13.03 -6.29 -4.46
CA GLY A 54 13.69 -7.35 -3.74
C GLY A 54 13.49 -8.72 -4.37
N ASP A 55 12.52 -8.83 -5.26
CA ASP A 55 12.22 -10.07 -5.94
C ASP A 55 13.20 -10.40 -7.05
N ASP A 56 13.94 -9.42 -7.47
CA ASP A 56 14.94 -9.67 -8.49
C ASP A 56 16.16 -10.34 -7.88
#